data_efd5752bd449bbdce6dd59bf4d0d1f0e
#
_entry.id   efd5752bd449bbdce6dd59bf4d0d1f0e
#
_cell.length_a   1.000
_cell.length_b   1.000
_cell.length_c   1.000
_cell.angle_alpha   90.00
_cell.angle_beta   90.00
_cell.angle_gamma   90.00
#
_symmetry.space_group_name_H-M   'P 1'
#
loop_
_entity.id
_entity.type
_entity.pdbx_description
1 polymer ?
#
loop_
_entity_poly.entity_id
_entity_poly.type
_entity_poly.pdbx_seq_one_letter_code
_entity_poly.pdbx_strand_id
1 'polypeptide(L)'
;MANYFTQNFSAMQNRREFLKQASLLLAGGLVAPQLLTSCGGKGASSAASETAKKHIGLQLYSLRDDINDLGIQKVLEIVSKMGYVNLETAGYSDDGKIYGLDPAEFKKICNDLGMKPTSAHLSHFIGDDMNKDLAWWNAAIEAHKKAGMKYMVMPVSPINEKASMDDLKRYFSDYFYQIGLAAAGAGIKFGYHNHDYEFKQIEGQTIYDLMLENSSPDHIFFEMDVYWVKRGGKDPVEYMKKYPNRFPVLHIKDETAIGASGTIDFKPIFEQAYANGMKDWYVEVERYDGTPQEDVQKSYDFLNNAAYVK
;
A
#
# COMPACT_ATOMS: atom_id res chain seq x y z
N MET A 1 -40.93 14.87 -15.74
CA MET A 1 -39.77 14.65 -14.84
C MET A 1 -40.29 14.30 -13.46
N ALA A 2 -40.74 13.09 -13.27
CA ALA A 2 -41.09 12.53 -11.97
C ALA A 2 -41.33 11.03 -12.20
N ASN A 3 -40.33 10.16 -11.95
CA ASN A 3 -40.50 8.71 -11.83
C ASN A 3 -39.12 8.01 -11.78
N TYR A 4 -38.28 8.35 -10.75
CA TYR A 4 -37.05 7.61 -10.45
C TYR A 4 -36.77 7.44 -8.96
N PHE A 5 -37.78 7.52 -8.07
CA PHE A 5 -37.58 7.47 -6.62
C PHE A 5 -38.34 6.37 -5.86
N THR A 6 -38.80 5.29 -6.50
CA THR A 6 -39.59 4.27 -5.80
C THR A 6 -39.13 2.81 -6.00
N GLN A 7 -37.84 2.52 -6.15
CA GLN A 7 -37.40 1.11 -6.25
C GLN A 7 -36.28 0.65 -5.28
N ASN A 8 -35.93 1.37 -4.24
CA ASN A 8 -34.85 0.95 -3.34
C ASN A 8 -35.25 0.71 -1.86
N PHE A 9 -36.53 0.44 -1.54
CA PHE A 9 -36.94 0.13 -0.16
C PHE A 9 -37.21 -1.36 0.13
N SER A 10 -37.10 -2.24 -0.87
CA SER A 10 -37.41 -3.69 -0.68
C SER A 10 -36.19 -4.55 -0.27
N ALA A 11 -34.97 -4.04 -0.35
CA ALA A 11 -33.76 -4.85 -0.08
C ALA A 11 -33.32 -4.86 1.40
N MET A 12 -33.93 -4.04 2.27
CA MET A 12 -33.51 -3.94 3.68
C MET A 12 -34.28 -4.86 4.64
N GLN A 13 -35.33 -5.54 4.24
CA GLN A 13 -36.08 -6.44 5.11
C GLN A 13 -35.51 -7.85 5.21
N ASN A 14 -34.73 -8.32 4.25
CA ASN A 14 -34.23 -9.70 4.22
C ASN A 14 -32.96 -9.94 5.07
N ARG A 15 -32.27 -8.91 5.54
CA ARG A 15 -31.08 -9.07 6.39
C ARG A 15 -31.38 -9.39 7.85
N ARG A 16 -32.54 -8.97 8.36
CA ARG A 16 -32.95 -9.24 9.76
C ARG A 16 -33.49 -10.66 9.96
N GLU A 17 -34.07 -11.26 8.97
CA GLU A 17 -34.57 -12.63 8.99
C GLU A 17 -33.45 -13.66 8.89
N PHE A 18 -32.41 -13.39 8.10
CA PHE A 18 -31.24 -14.28 7.96
C PHE A 18 -30.44 -14.42 9.27
N LEU A 19 -30.37 -13.37 10.08
CA LEU A 19 -29.64 -13.39 11.37
C LEU A 19 -30.43 -14.11 12.49
N LYS A 20 -31.73 -14.31 12.36
CA LYS A 20 -32.54 -15.04 13.33
C LYS A 20 -32.51 -16.57 13.15
N GLN A 21 -32.17 -17.06 11.97
CA GLN A 21 -32.10 -18.49 11.68
C GLN A 21 -30.72 -19.13 11.96
N ALA A 22 -29.68 -18.33 12.16
CA ALA A 22 -28.34 -18.82 12.49
C ALA A 22 -28.10 -19.11 13.98
N SER A 23 -29.06 -18.86 14.87
CA SER A 23 -28.88 -18.95 16.33
C SER A 23 -29.46 -20.22 16.97
N LEU A 24 -29.89 -21.24 16.21
CA LEU A 24 -30.65 -22.38 16.75
C LEU A 24 -30.00 -23.76 16.53
N LEU A 25 -28.70 -23.85 16.29
CA LEU A 25 -28.02 -25.14 16.12
C LEU A 25 -26.68 -25.23 16.91
N LEU A 26 -26.75 -25.01 18.23
CA LEU A 26 -25.65 -25.36 19.14
C LEU A 26 -26.18 -25.66 20.54
N ALA A 27 -26.88 -26.80 20.66
CA ALA A 27 -27.14 -27.42 21.97
C ALA A 27 -27.13 -28.94 21.80
N GLY A 28 -26.11 -29.60 22.28
CA GLY A 28 -26.13 -31.07 22.43
C GLY A 28 -24.76 -31.74 22.37
N GLY A 29 -24.20 -32.15 23.50
CA GLY A 29 -23.18 -33.18 23.54
C GLY A 29 -21.99 -32.96 24.46
N LEU A 30 -22.20 -32.98 25.79
CA LEU A 30 -21.13 -33.25 26.77
C LEU A 30 -20.85 -34.76 26.79
N VAL A 31 -19.65 -35.17 26.43
CA VAL A 31 -19.07 -36.45 26.85
C VAL A 31 -17.60 -36.22 27.21
N ALA A 32 -17.29 -36.38 28.47
CA ALA A 32 -15.92 -36.45 28.97
C ALA A 32 -15.34 -37.85 28.79
N PRO A 33 -14.07 -38.02 28.54
CA PRO A 33 -13.33 -39.15 28.99
C PRO A 33 -12.13 -38.84 29.89
N GLN A 34 -11.94 -39.72 30.78
CA GLN A 34 -11.09 -39.82 31.94
C GLN A 34 -9.59 -39.70 31.66
N LEU A 35 -8.94 -39.18 32.70
CA LEU A 35 -7.49 -39.18 32.94
C LEU A 35 -6.88 -40.58 32.90
N LEU A 36 -5.77 -40.72 32.17
CA LEU A 36 -4.75 -41.71 32.46
C LEU A 36 -3.43 -40.97 32.61
N THR A 37 -2.96 -40.89 33.82
CA THR A 37 -1.60 -40.53 34.24
C THR A 37 -0.59 -41.56 33.78
N SER A 38 0.42 -41.15 33.06
CA SER A 38 1.68 -41.90 32.95
C SER A 38 2.85 -40.93 33.09
N CYS A 39 3.62 -41.15 34.15
CA CYS A 39 4.91 -40.50 34.40
C CYS A 39 6.00 -41.06 33.49
N GLY A 40 6.86 -40.21 32.99
CA GLY A 40 8.21 -40.61 32.59
C GLY A 40 8.81 -39.83 31.41
N GLY A 41 9.88 -39.09 31.67
CA GLY A 41 10.86 -38.76 30.65
C GLY A 41 11.05 -37.25 30.40
N LYS A 42 12.04 -36.67 31.02
CA LYS A 42 12.64 -35.37 30.71
C LYS A 42 13.15 -35.35 29.26
N GLY A 43 12.54 -34.54 28.45
CA GLY A 43 13.06 -34.10 27.17
C GLY A 43 12.57 -32.66 26.97
N ALA A 44 13.38 -31.68 27.36
CA ALA A 44 13.13 -30.30 27.01
C ALA A 44 13.36 -30.14 25.51
N SER A 45 12.32 -30.40 24.73
CA SER A 45 12.23 -29.95 23.35
C SER A 45 11.98 -28.44 23.45
N SER A 46 13.01 -27.62 23.19
CA SER A 46 12.84 -26.22 22.89
C SER A 46 12.01 -26.16 21.59
N ALA A 47 10.70 -26.01 21.73
CA ALA A 47 9.88 -25.54 20.65
C ALA A 47 10.41 -24.14 20.32
N ALA A 48 11.27 -24.04 19.31
CA ALA A 48 11.52 -22.78 18.65
C ALA A 48 10.14 -22.28 18.22
N SER A 49 9.68 -21.20 18.82
CA SER A 49 8.52 -20.47 18.35
C SER A 49 8.81 -20.13 16.89
N GLU A 50 8.14 -20.78 15.96
CA GLU A 50 8.10 -20.28 14.58
C GLU A 50 7.54 -18.87 14.67
N THR A 51 8.42 -17.87 14.65
CA THR A 51 8.02 -16.47 14.52
C THR A 51 7.24 -16.36 13.23
N ALA A 52 5.98 -15.96 13.32
CA ALA A 52 5.14 -15.76 12.15
C ALA A 52 5.90 -14.90 11.13
N LYS A 53 5.99 -15.39 9.88
CA LYS A 53 6.73 -14.71 8.81
C LYS A 53 6.13 -13.32 8.61
N LYS A 54 6.93 -12.28 8.73
CA LYS A 54 6.50 -10.89 8.52
C LYS A 54 6.19 -10.64 7.05
N HIS A 55 5.16 -9.85 6.79
CA HIS A 55 4.70 -9.52 5.44
C HIS A 55 5.37 -8.24 4.94
N ILE A 56 6.69 -8.29 4.72
CA ILE A 56 7.48 -7.15 4.26
C ILE A 56 7.27 -6.94 2.76
N GLY A 57 6.87 -5.73 2.38
CA GLY A 57 6.72 -5.32 0.98
C GLY A 57 7.96 -4.61 0.45
N LEU A 58 8.15 -4.62 -0.88
CA LEU A 58 9.19 -3.91 -1.59
C LEU A 58 8.61 -3.09 -2.74
N GLN A 59 8.96 -1.80 -2.80
CA GLN A 59 8.81 -0.99 -4.01
C GLN A 59 9.94 -1.33 -4.98
N LEU A 60 9.57 -1.87 -6.17
CA LEU A 60 10.54 -2.38 -7.17
C LEU A 60 11.38 -1.29 -7.83
N TYR A 61 11.01 -0.01 -7.69
CA TYR A 61 11.86 1.11 -8.10
C TYR A 61 13.21 1.10 -7.38
N SER A 62 13.28 0.49 -6.20
CA SER A 62 14.52 0.25 -5.45
C SER A 62 15.55 -0.62 -6.20
N LEU A 63 15.12 -1.35 -7.21
CA LEU A 63 15.97 -2.21 -8.05
C LEU A 63 15.85 -1.85 -9.54
N ARG A 64 15.51 -0.59 -9.85
CA ARG A 64 15.29 -0.11 -11.23
C ARG A 64 16.46 -0.37 -12.18
N ASP A 65 17.70 -0.20 -11.68
CA ASP A 65 18.89 -0.42 -12.47
C ASP A 65 19.11 -1.93 -12.74
N ASP A 66 18.92 -2.77 -11.70
CA ASP A 66 18.94 -4.23 -11.86
C ASP A 66 17.84 -4.73 -12.82
N ILE A 67 16.64 -4.13 -12.76
CA ILE A 67 15.55 -4.49 -13.68
C ILE A 67 15.93 -4.17 -15.13
N ASN A 68 16.57 -3.03 -15.38
CA ASN A 68 17.05 -2.66 -16.71
C ASN A 68 18.15 -3.59 -17.22
N ASP A 69 19.07 -3.98 -16.33
CA ASP A 69 20.27 -4.77 -16.70
C ASP A 69 19.97 -6.27 -16.80
N LEU A 70 19.17 -6.82 -15.88
CA LEU A 70 18.94 -8.26 -15.73
C LEU A 70 17.55 -8.71 -16.22
N GLY A 71 16.63 -7.78 -16.39
CA GLY A 71 15.22 -8.03 -16.65
C GLY A 71 14.41 -8.37 -15.41
N ILE A 72 13.09 -8.07 -15.46
CA ILE A 72 12.19 -8.18 -14.30
C ILE A 72 12.13 -9.59 -13.72
N GLN A 73 12.11 -10.64 -14.54
CA GLN A 73 12.00 -12.03 -14.06
C GLN A 73 13.17 -12.41 -13.16
N LYS A 74 14.39 -12.03 -13.56
CA LYS A 74 15.60 -12.28 -12.78
C LYS A 74 15.59 -11.52 -11.45
N VAL A 75 15.16 -10.27 -11.47
CA VAL A 75 15.05 -9.45 -10.26
C VAL A 75 14.00 -10.04 -9.30
N LEU A 76 12.87 -10.52 -9.79
CA LEU A 76 11.86 -11.17 -8.96
C LEU A 76 12.39 -12.45 -8.27
N GLU A 77 13.23 -13.26 -8.95
CA GLU A 77 13.91 -14.39 -8.33
C GLU A 77 14.83 -13.96 -7.18
N ILE A 78 15.54 -12.84 -7.34
CA ILE A 78 16.44 -12.27 -6.34
C ILE A 78 15.61 -11.79 -5.13
N VAL A 79 14.57 -10.99 -5.36
CA VAL A 79 13.69 -10.43 -4.33
C VAL A 79 12.97 -11.51 -3.53
N SER A 80 12.52 -12.58 -4.20
CA SER A 80 11.92 -13.75 -3.50
C SER A 80 12.89 -14.40 -2.53
N LYS A 81 14.17 -14.54 -2.91
CA LYS A 81 15.22 -15.13 -2.06
C LYS A 81 15.57 -14.23 -0.86
N MET A 82 15.44 -12.91 -1.00
CA MET A 82 15.60 -11.95 0.10
C MET A 82 14.51 -12.11 1.16
N GLY A 83 13.33 -12.61 0.78
CA GLY A 83 12.22 -12.89 1.69
C GLY A 83 11.03 -11.94 1.59
N TYR A 84 11.07 -10.94 0.74
CA TYR A 84 9.94 -10.04 0.46
C TYR A 84 8.74 -10.83 -0.06
N VAL A 85 7.51 -10.40 0.31
CA VAL A 85 6.29 -11.13 -0.04
C VAL A 85 5.26 -10.28 -0.78
N ASN A 86 5.24 -8.97 -0.56
CA ASN A 86 4.38 -8.03 -1.27
C ASN A 86 5.23 -7.15 -2.17
N LEU A 87 4.71 -6.83 -3.33
CA LEU A 87 5.42 -6.00 -4.30
C LEU A 87 4.58 -4.78 -4.66
N GLU A 88 5.25 -3.65 -4.74
CA GLU A 88 4.76 -2.47 -5.42
C GLU A 88 5.57 -2.25 -6.68
N THR A 89 4.88 -2.08 -7.82
CA THR A 89 5.51 -1.92 -9.13
C THR A 89 5.65 -0.46 -9.51
N ALA A 90 6.57 -0.15 -10.43
CA ALA A 90 6.74 1.18 -11.05
C ALA A 90 7.00 1.07 -12.57
N GLY A 91 6.52 0.02 -13.20
CA GLY A 91 6.86 -0.34 -14.58
C GLY A 91 5.67 -0.55 -15.50
N TYR A 92 4.57 0.21 -15.33
CA TYR A 92 3.44 0.20 -16.26
C TYR A 92 3.74 1.03 -17.49
N SER A 93 3.35 0.54 -18.68
CA SER A 93 3.52 1.20 -19.96
C SER A 93 2.20 1.34 -20.73
N ASP A 94 2.15 2.29 -21.68
CA ASP A 94 0.95 2.67 -22.43
C ASP A 94 0.37 1.52 -23.28
N ASP A 95 1.16 0.48 -23.55
CA ASP A 95 0.69 -0.75 -24.24
C ASP A 95 -0.04 -1.73 -23.26
N GLY A 96 -0.28 -1.31 -22.02
CA GLY A 96 -1.02 -2.08 -21.02
C GLY A 96 -0.20 -3.14 -20.30
N LYS A 97 1.14 -3.12 -20.44
CA LYS A 97 2.04 -4.10 -19.83
C LYS A 97 2.65 -3.60 -18.53
N ILE A 98 3.06 -4.55 -17.69
CA ILE A 98 3.80 -4.31 -16.45
C ILE A 98 5.19 -4.91 -16.65
N TYR A 99 6.22 -4.06 -16.71
CA TYR A 99 7.60 -4.44 -17.06
C TYR A 99 7.68 -5.28 -18.36
N GLY A 100 6.90 -4.92 -19.38
CA GLY A 100 6.85 -5.61 -20.67
C GLY A 100 6.08 -6.93 -20.70
N LEU A 101 5.50 -7.36 -19.59
CA LEU A 101 4.72 -8.60 -19.46
C LEU A 101 3.21 -8.31 -19.46
N ASP A 102 2.40 -9.26 -19.94
CA ASP A 102 0.96 -9.23 -19.70
C ASP A 102 0.67 -9.22 -18.19
N PRO A 103 -0.31 -8.41 -17.71
CA PRO A 103 -0.60 -8.30 -16.28
C PRO A 103 -0.92 -9.64 -15.57
N ALA A 104 -1.59 -10.58 -16.26
CA ALA A 104 -1.87 -11.88 -15.68
C ALA A 104 -0.62 -12.78 -15.64
N GLU A 105 0.25 -12.68 -16.63
CA GLU A 105 1.55 -13.36 -16.66
C GLU A 105 2.47 -12.83 -15.56
N PHE A 106 2.57 -11.50 -15.39
CA PHE A 106 3.32 -10.89 -14.29
C PHE A 106 2.85 -11.40 -12.93
N LYS A 107 1.52 -11.41 -12.69
CA LYS A 107 0.92 -11.97 -11.48
C LYS A 107 1.31 -13.43 -11.26
N LYS A 108 1.25 -14.24 -12.33
CA LYS A 108 1.59 -15.65 -12.25
C LYS A 108 3.03 -15.86 -11.82
N ILE A 109 3.98 -15.14 -12.44
CA ILE A 109 5.42 -15.22 -12.10
C ILE A 109 5.64 -14.83 -10.63
N CYS A 110 5.04 -13.73 -10.16
CA CYS A 110 5.14 -13.34 -8.75
C CYS A 110 4.62 -14.44 -7.82
N ASN A 111 3.45 -15.02 -8.12
CA ASN A 111 2.84 -16.06 -7.28
C ASN A 111 3.66 -17.34 -7.27
N ASP A 112 4.22 -17.75 -8.39
CA ASP A 112 5.09 -18.95 -8.50
C ASP A 112 6.35 -18.78 -7.63
N LEU A 113 6.80 -17.53 -7.42
CA LEU A 113 7.92 -17.17 -6.54
C LEU A 113 7.50 -16.88 -5.08
N GLY A 114 6.23 -17.10 -4.73
CA GLY A 114 5.71 -16.88 -3.37
C GLY A 114 5.46 -15.41 -3.01
N MET A 115 5.42 -14.53 -4.00
CA MET A 115 5.17 -13.08 -3.83
C MET A 115 3.83 -12.67 -4.44
N LYS A 116 3.35 -11.48 -4.09
CA LYS A 116 2.10 -10.90 -4.61
C LYS A 116 2.33 -9.47 -5.06
N PRO A 117 1.99 -9.11 -6.30
CA PRO A 117 1.91 -7.71 -6.69
C PRO A 117 0.66 -7.12 -6.05
N THR A 118 0.84 -6.19 -5.12
CA THR A 118 -0.26 -5.64 -4.31
C THR A 118 -0.51 -4.18 -4.55
N SER A 119 0.49 -3.43 -5.06
CA SER A 119 0.42 -2.01 -5.35
C SER A 119 1.21 -1.63 -6.60
N ALA A 120 0.95 -0.45 -7.14
CA ALA A 120 1.67 0.10 -8.27
C ALA A 120 1.78 1.62 -8.18
N HIS A 121 2.97 2.16 -8.44
CA HIS A 121 3.19 3.56 -8.75
C HIS A 121 2.94 3.83 -10.24
N LEU A 122 2.08 4.80 -10.53
CA LEU A 122 1.74 5.24 -11.89
C LEU A 122 1.71 6.76 -11.95
N SER A 123 2.17 7.31 -13.06
CA SER A 123 2.13 8.77 -13.31
C SER A 123 1.46 9.05 -14.64
N HIS A 124 0.31 9.69 -14.60
CA HIS A 124 -0.35 10.26 -15.76
C HIS A 124 -1.06 11.55 -15.33
N PHE A 125 -0.56 12.69 -15.83
CA PHE A 125 -1.05 14.00 -15.42
C PHE A 125 -2.26 14.42 -16.24
N ILE A 126 -3.10 15.28 -15.64
CA ILE A 126 -4.19 15.91 -16.37
C ILE A 126 -3.60 16.84 -17.45
N GLY A 127 -4.03 16.62 -18.69
CA GLY A 127 -3.74 17.45 -19.84
C GLY A 127 -4.89 18.40 -20.18
N ASP A 128 -4.99 18.72 -21.47
CA ASP A 128 -6.06 19.60 -22.00
C ASP A 128 -7.41 18.88 -22.14
N ASP A 129 -7.38 17.56 -22.26
CA ASP A 129 -8.58 16.70 -22.43
C ASP A 129 -8.69 15.67 -21.28
N MET A 130 -9.42 16.03 -20.25
CA MET A 130 -9.66 15.17 -19.09
C MET A 130 -10.27 13.82 -19.46
N ASN A 131 -11.12 13.74 -20.50
CA ASN A 131 -11.73 12.47 -20.89
C ASN A 131 -10.68 11.50 -21.45
N LYS A 132 -9.70 12.02 -22.19
CA LYS A 132 -8.59 11.24 -22.71
C LYS A 132 -7.70 10.74 -21.56
N ASP A 133 -7.41 11.58 -20.59
CA ASP A 133 -6.61 11.22 -19.42
C ASP A 133 -7.32 10.17 -18.57
N LEU A 134 -8.62 10.32 -18.34
CA LEU A 134 -9.43 9.32 -17.63
C LEU A 134 -9.55 7.99 -18.40
N ALA A 135 -9.54 8.03 -19.74
CA ALA A 135 -9.51 6.80 -20.55
C ALA A 135 -8.20 6.03 -20.35
N TRP A 136 -7.04 6.73 -20.23
CA TRP A 136 -5.78 6.13 -19.87
C TRP A 136 -5.83 5.45 -18.48
N TRP A 137 -6.37 6.15 -17.48
CA TRP A 137 -6.54 5.60 -16.14
C TRP A 137 -7.44 4.38 -16.12
N ASN A 138 -8.55 4.39 -16.88
CA ASN A 138 -9.43 3.22 -16.97
C ASN A 138 -8.71 2.00 -17.57
N ALA A 139 -7.87 2.18 -18.58
CA ALA A 139 -7.05 1.10 -19.14
C ALA A 139 -6.03 0.59 -18.11
N ALA A 140 -5.36 1.50 -17.40
CA ALA A 140 -4.43 1.16 -16.33
C ALA A 140 -5.13 0.39 -15.18
N ILE A 141 -6.31 0.84 -14.74
CA ILE A 141 -7.11 0.17 -13.69
C ILE A 141 -7.43 -1.27 -14.10
N GLU A 142 -7.88 -1.52 -15.32
CA GLU A 142 -8.19 -2.87 -15.80
C GLU A 142 -6.93 -3.77 -15.87
N ALA A 143 -5.78 -3.22 -16.29
CA ALA A 143 -4.51 -3.95 -16.29
C ALA A 143 -4.09 -4.36 -14.86
N HIS A 144 -4.15 -3.42 -13.91
CA HIS A 144 -3.75 -3.67 -12.53
C HIS A 144 -4.72 -4.58 -11.79
N LYS A 145 -6.02 -4.53 -12.13
CA LYS A 145 -7.03 -5.51 -11.67
C LYS A 145 -6.69 -6.93 -12.14
N LYS A 146 -6.29 -7.11 -13.40
CA LYS A 146 -5.83 -8.41 -13.93
C LYS A 146 -4.58 -8.90 -13.19
N ALA A 147 -3.66 -8.00 -12.88
CA ALA A 147 -2.49 -8.31 -12.05
C ALA A 147 -2.85 -8.64 -10.59
N GLY A 148 -4.06 -8.35 -10.13
CA GLY A 148 -4.55 -8.64 -8.79
C GLY A 148 -4.11 -7.62 -7.74
N MET A 149 -3.80 -6.40 -8.16
CA MET A 149 -3.38 -5.32 -7.27
C MET A 149 -4.55 -4.77 -6.46
N LYS A 150 -4.26 -4.33 -5.25
CA LYS A 150 -5.19 -3.69 -4.31
C LYS A 150 -5.13 -2.17 -4.40
N TYR A 151 -3.96 -1.63 -4.76
CA TYR A 151 -3.65 -0.22 -4.73
C TYR A 151 -3.06 0.25 -6.05
N MET A 152 -3.39 1.47 -6.43
CA MET A 152 -2.73 2.24 -7.47
C MET A 152 -2.41 3.61 -6.87
N VAL A 153 -1.16 4.03 -6.95
CA VAL A 153 -0.67 5.22 -6.26
C VAL A 153 0.01 6.13 -7.27
N MET A 154 -0.33 7.42 -7.22
CA MET A 154 0.38 8.43 -7.99
C MET A 154 1.51 9.02 -7.14
N PRO A 155 2.79 8.82 -7.52
CA PRO A 155 3.92 9.21 -6.67
C PRO A 155 4.33 10.67 -6.82
N VAL A 156 3.76 11.39 -7.77
CA VAL A 156 4.12 12.80 -8.05
C VAL A 156 2.89 13.58 -8.50
N SER A 157 2.89 14.89 -8.24
CA SER A 157 1.90 15.82 -8.79
C SER A 157 2.58 17.09 -9.33
N PRO A 158 1.94 17.84 -10.24
CA PRO A 158 2.45 19.13 -10.70
C PRO A 158 2.23 20.24 -9.68
N ILE A 159 1.54 19.99 -8.58
CA ILE A 159 1.25 20.98 -7.55
C ILE A 159 2.54 21.29 -6.77
N ASN A 160 2.88 22.56 -6.76
CA ASN A 160 4.05 23.11 -6.06
C ASN A 160 3.71 24.49 -5.46
N GLU A 161 4.68 25.15 -4.83
CA GLU A 161 4.49 26.44 -4.17
C GLU A 161 4.02 27.59 -5.07
N LYS A 162 3.99 27.39 -6.38
CA LYS A 162 3.49 28.38 -7.38
C LYS A 162 2.07 28.08 -7.86
N ALA A 163 1.53 26.92 -7.49
CA ALA A 163 0.18 26.53 -7.85
C ALA A 163 -0.85 27.42 -7.14
N SER A 164 -1.98 27.68 -7.79
CA SER A 164 -3.13 28.33 -7.19
C SER A 164 -4.01 27.34 -6.42
N MET A 165 -4.91 27.87 -5.58
CA MET A 165 -5.93 27.04 -4.94
C MET A 165 -6.88 26.39 -5.95
N ASP A 166 -7.10 27.02 -7.12
CA ASP A 166 -7.92 26.45 -8.20
C ASP A 166 -7.20 25.27 -8.88
N ASP A 167 -5.87 25.35 -9.07
CA ASP A 167 -5.06 24.24 -9.57
C ASP A 167 -5.14 23.04 -8.61
N LEU A 168 -5.03 23.30 -7.32
CA LEU A 168 -5.10 22.28 -6.29
C LEU A 168 -6.48 21.59 -6.29
N LYS A 169 -7.57 22.34 -6.35
CA LYS A 169 -8.93 21.81 -6.45
C LYS A 169 -9.12 20.98 -7.72
N ARG A 170 -8.75 21.53 -8.88
CA ARG A 170 -8.82 20.82 -10.15
C ARG A 170 -8.10 19.48 -10.10
N TYR A 171 -6.96 19.43 -9.41
CA TYR A 171 -6.15 18.22 -9.32
C TYR A 171 -6.72 17.21 -8.31
N PHE A 172 -6.95 17.62 -7.06
CA PHE A 172 -7.31 16.69 -5.98
C PHE A 172 -8.81 16.52 -5.79
N SER A 173 -9.62 17.58 -5.95
CA SER A 173 -11.07 17.46 -5.79
C SER A 173 -11.79 16.97 -7.04
N ASP A 174 -11.23 17.21 -8.24
CA ASP A 174 -11.87 16.79 -9.49
C ASP A 174 -11.16 15.59 -10.13
N TYR A 175 -9.91 15.75 -10.58
CA TYR A 175 -9.21 14.71 -11.34
C TYR A 175 -8.95 13.46 -10.52
N PHE A 176 -8.32 13.59 -9.35
CA PHE A 176 -8.07 12.43 -8.48
C PHE A 176 -9.36 11.78 -8.00
N TYR A 177 -10.41 12.58 -7.74
CA TYR A 177 -11.70 12.04 -7.37
C TYR A 177 -12.28 11.14 -8.46
N GLN A 178 -12.22 11.54 -9.74
CA GLN A 178 -12.70 10.72 -10.85
C GLN A 178 -11.89 9.42 -10.99
N ILE A 179 -10.57 9.49 -10.85
CA ILE A 179 -9.72 8.28 -10.87
C ILE A 179 -10.07 7.37 -9.69
N GLY A 180 -10.17 7.92 -8.49
CA GLY A 180 -10.51 7.17 -7.28
C GLY A 180 -11.87 6.49 -7.35
N LEU A 181 -12.86 7.16 -7.94
CA LEU A 181 -14.19 6.61 -8.19
C LEU A 181 -14.13 5.43 -9.17
N ALA A 182 -13.40 5.57 -10.28
CA ALA A 182 -13.22 4.51 -11.28
C ALA A 182 -12.47 3.30 -10.68
N ALA A 183 -11.40 3.55 -9.94
CA ALA A 183 -10.62 2.51 -9.26
C ALA A 183 -11.47 1.75 -8.24
N ALA A 184 -12.27 2.46 -7.43
CA ALA A 184 -13.19 1.86 -6.46
C ALA A 184 -14.23 0.96 -7.14
N GLY A 185 -14.76 1.36 -8.31
CA GLY A 185 -15.65 0.55 -9.14
C GLY A 185 -15.01 -0.77 -9.62
N ALA A 186 -13.69 -0.79 -9.77
CA ALA A 186 -12.91 -1.98 -10.12
C ALA A 186 -12.46 -2.80 -8.90
N GLY A 187 -12.71 -2.32 -7.67
CA GLY A 187 -12.25 -2.95 -6.42
C GLY A 187 -10.80 -2.61 -6.06
N ILE A 188 -10.22 -1.58 -6.65
CA ILE A 188 -8.87 -1.06 -6.37
C ILE A 188 -9.01 0.27 -5.60
N LYS A 189 -8.07 0.56 -4.73
CA LYS A 189 -7.97 1.85 -4.05
C LYS A 189 -6.95 2.72 -4.77
N PHE A 190 -7.31 3.98 -4.98
CA PHE A 190 -6.41 4.99 -5.55
C PHE A 190 -5.83 5.87 -4.46
N GLY A 191 -4.55 6.20 -4.55
CA GLY A 191 -3.85 7.00 -3.56
C GLY A 191 -2.78 7.91 -4.12
N TYR A 192 -2.20 8.69 -3.22
CA TYR A 192 -1.10 9.60 -3.50
C TYR A 192 0.07 9.34 -2.56
N HIS A 193 1.29 9.31 -3.09
CA HIS A 193 2.54 9.19 -2.35
C HIS A 193 3.25 10.55 -2.30
N ASN A 194 3.74 10.94 -1.12
CA ASN A 194 4.40 12.22 -0.92
C ASN A 194 5.91 12.15 -1.06
N HIS A 195 6.47 13.29 -1.46
CA HIS A 195 7.88 13.66 -1.30
C HIS A 195 8.04 14.78 -0.27
N ASP A 196 9.18 15.51 -0.30
CA ASP A 196 9.45 16.61 0.62
C ASP A 196 8.87 17.94 0.13
N TYR A 197 8.61 18.11 -1.16
CA TYR A 197 8.12 19.36 -1.73
C TYR A 197 6.66 19.67 -1.36
N GLU A 198 5.85 18.66 -1.00
CA GLU A 198 4.49 18.88 -0.51
C GLU A 198 4.45 19.51 0.89
N PHE A 199 5.58 19.56 1.58
CA PHE A 199 5.68 20.26 2.88
C PHE A 199 6.04 21.73 2.74
N LYS A 200 6.20 22.25 1.51
CA LYS A 200 6.19 23.69 1.21
C LYS A 200 4.78 24.26 1.35
N GLN A 201 4.62 25.57 1.17
CA GLN A 201 3.37 26.28 1.44
C GLN A 201 2.81 26.96 0.21
N ILE A 202 1.48 26.96 0.11
CA ILE A 202 0.67 27.83 -0.74
C ILE A 202 -0.16 28.70 0.21
N GLU A 203 -0.06 30.03 0.08
CA GLU A 203 -0.82 31.00 0.89
C GLU A 203 -0.68 30.76 2.42
N GLY A 204 0.49 30.29 2.86
CA GLY A 204 0.77 30.04 4.28
C GLY A 204 0.26 28.69 4.80
N GLN A 205 -0.33 27.84 3.96
CA GLN A 205 -0.77 26.48 4.31
C GLN A 205 0.12 25.43 3.66
N THR A 206 0.43 24.38 4.39
CA THR A 206 1.25 23.28 3.86
C THR A 206 0.50 22.57 2.73
N ILE A 207 1.16 22.36 1.58
CA ILE A 207 0.55 21.69 0.41
C ILE A 207 0.00 20.32 0.80
N TYR A 208 0.73 19.52 1.57
CA TYR A 208 0.27 18.20 2.00
C TYR A 208 -1.02 18.25 2.83
N ASP A 209 -1.13 19.26 3.72
CA ASP A 209 -2.38 19.48 4.48
C ASP A 209 -3.53 19.84 3.52
N LEU A 210 -3.29 20.75 2.57
CA LEU A 210 -4.28 21.11 1.56
C LEU A 210 -4.73 19.92 0.71
N MET A 211 -3.79 19.02 0.33
CA MET A 211 -4.12 17.79 -0.40
C MET A 211 -5.01 16.86 0.43
N LEU A 212 -4.68 16.64 1.70
CA LEU A 212 -5.44 15.81 2.62
C LEU A 212 -6.85 16.35 2.88
N GLU A 213 -6.99 17.68 3.01
CA GLU A 213 -8.25 18.34 3.30
C GLU A 213 -9.16 18.53 2.08
N ASN A 214 -8.58 18.64 0.87
CA ASN A 214 -9.32 18.83 -0.38
C ASN A 214 -9.52 17.55 -1.19
N SER A 215 -9.19 16.37 -0.65
CA SER A 215 -9.42 15.08 -1.29
C SER A 215 -10.40 14.21 -0.52
N SER A 216 -11.27 13.50 -1.25
CA SER A 216 -12.28 12.61 -0.66
C SER A 216 -11.62 11.43 0.06
N PRO A 217 -11.84 11.23 1.37
CA PRO A 217 -11.29 10.10 2.12
C PRO A 217 -11.87 8.74 1.69
N ASP A 218 -13.03 8.72 1.03
CA ASP A 218 -13.68 7.49 0.57
C ASP A 218 -13.05 6.97 -0.73
N HIS A 219 -12.41 7.88 -1.51
CA HIS A 219 -11.89 7.56 -2.84
C HIS A 219 -10.39 7.73 -2.99
N ILE A 220 -9.75 8.50 -2.08
CA ILE A 220 -8.32 8.80 -2.14
C ILE A 220 -7.69 8.55 -0.78
N PHE A 221 -6.74 7.63 -0.73
CA PHE A 221 -5.87 7.46 0.43
C PHE A 221 -4.50 8.13 0.19
N PHE A 222 -3.70 8.24 1.24
CA PHE A 222 -2.31 8.67 1.12
C PHE A 222 -1.39 7.53 1.53
N GLU A 223 -0.44 7.24 0.67
CA GLU A 223 0.71 6.41 0.97
C GLU A 223 1.80 7.32 1.52
N MET A 224 1.92 7.35 2.84
CA MET A 224 2.89 8.23 3.46
C MET A 224 4.31 7.64 3.35
N ASP A 225 5.20 8.38 2.69
CA ASP A 225 6.63 8.13 2.78
C ASP A 225 7.21 8.85 4.01
N VAL A 226 7.65 8.05 4.98
CA VAL A 226 8.09 8.56 6.29
C VAL A 226 9.41 9.33 6.20
N TYR A 227 10.31 8.99 5.28
CA TYR A 227 11.56 9.69 5.06
C TYR A 227 11.31 11.08 4.47
N TRP A 228 10.47 11.18 3.46
CA TRP A 228 10.16 12.45 2.83
C TRP A 228 9.39 13.40 3.76
N VAL A 229 8.52 12.88 4.64
CA VAL A 229 7.91 13.68 5.72
C VAL A 229 8.99 14.29 6.62
N LYS A 230 9.98 13.48 7.05
CA LYS A 230 11.11 13.95 7.88
C LYS A 230 11.95 14.97 7.12
N ARG A 231 12.26 14.74 5.85
CA ARG A 231 13.00 15.67 4.97
C ARG A 231 12.25 16.99 4.78
N GLY A 232 10.93 16.94 4.71
CA GLY A 232 10.05 18.13 4.69
C GLY A 232 9.95 18.86 6.03
N GLY A 233 10.74 18.44 7.05
CA GLY A 233 10.80 19.09 8.37
C GLY A 233 9.59 18.80 9.25
N LYS A 234 8.88 17.69 9.00
CA LYS A 234 7.68 17.28 9.73
C LYS A 234 7.89 15.93 10.43
N ASP A 235 6.94 15.55 11.27
CA ASP A 235 6.94 14.28 11.99
C ASP A 235 5.85 13.35 11.46
N PRO A 236 6.20 12.15 10.95
CA PRO A 236 5.21 11.18 10.46
C PRO A 236 4.17 10.78 11.51
N VAL A 237 4.58 10.64 12.78
CA VAL A 237 3.70 10.26 13.88
C VAL A 237 2.65 11.34 14.13
N GLU A 238 3.05 12.62 14.13
CA GLU A 238 2.13 13.74 14.31
C GLU A 238 1.14 13.86 13.12
N TYR A 239 1.59 13.61 11.88
CA TYR A 239 0.68 13.58 10.73
C TYR A 239 -0.33 12.43 10.83
N MET A 240 0.09 11.23 11.24
CA MET A 240 -0.80 10.10 11.45
C MET A 240 -1.83 10.36 12.57
N LYS A 241 -1.47 11.11 13.60
CA LYS A 241 -2.40 11.55 14.66
C LYS A 241 -3.36 12.63 14.18
N LYS A 242 -2.86 13.59 13.40
CA LYS A 242 -3.66 14.73 12.86
C LYS A 242 -4.72 14.24 11.86
N TYR A 243 -4.36 13.28 11.01
CA TYR A 243 -5.22 12.75 9.95
C TYR A 243 -5.42 11.23 10.11
N PRO A 244 -6.11 10.76 11.15
CA PRO A 244 -6.33 9.33 11.35
C PRO A 244 -7.11 8.73 10.18
N ASN A 245 -6.78 7.48 9.81
CA ASN A 245 -7.39 6.73 8.71
C ASN A 245 -7.08 7.23 7.29
N ARG A 246 -6.18 8.22 7.12
CA ARG A 246 -5.79 8.67 5.78
C ARG A 246 -4.57 7.90 5.21
N PHE A 247 -3.83 7.17 6.05
CA PHE A 247 -2.57 6.49 5.72
C PHE A 247 -2.65 4.97 5.91
N PRO A 248 -3.46 4.25 5.09
CA PRO A 248 -3.55 2.80 5.18
C PRO A 248 -2.32 2.08 4.63
N VAL A 249 -1.48 2.77 3.88
CA VAL A 249 -0.24 2.27 3.27
C VAL A 249 0.89 3.24 3.60
N LEU A 250 2.09 2.70 3.89
CA LEU A 250 3.28 3.50 4.13
C LEU A 250 4.43 3.07 3.21
N HIS A 251 5.27 4.02 2.82
CA HIS A 251 6.64 3.77 2.42
C HIS A 251 7.57 3.89 3.61
N ILE A 252 8.27 2.81 3.89
CA ILE A 252 9.33 2.75 4.89
C ILE A 252 10.64 2.96 4.16
N LYS A 253 11.20 4.14 4.34
CA LYS A 253 12.37 4.65 3.62
C LYS A 253 13.33 5.35 4.57
N ASP A 254 14.60 5.30 4.24
CA ASP A 254 15.69 6.02 4.90
C ASP A 254 16.57 6.69 3.83
N GLU A 255 17.67 7.30 4.20
CA GLU A 255 18.59 7.92 3.24
C GLU A 255 19.22 6.90 2.28
N THR A 256 19.60 5.74 2.81
CA THR A 256 20.08 4.55 2.08
C THR A 256 19.32 3.32 2.58
N ALA A 257 19.98 2.25 2.99
CA ALA A 257 19.31 1.10 3.59
C ALA A 257 18.57 1.49 4.89
N ILE A 258 17.42 0.86 5.14
CA ILE A 258 16.59 1.16 6.33
C ILE A 258 17.41 0.99 7.62
N GLY A 259 17.42 2.04 8.45
CA GLY A 259 18.16 2.09 9.71
C GLY A 259 19.62 2.51 9.57
N ALA A 260 20.16 2.66 8.36
CA ALA A 260 21.55 2.99 8.13
C ALA A 260 21.90 4.42 8.57
N SER A 261 21.01 5.39 8.34
CA SER A 261 21.24 6.80 8.72
C SER A 261 21.25 7.01 10.23
N GLY A 262 20.53 6.18 10.99
CA GLY A 262 20.29 6.37 12.42
C GLY A 262 19.47 7.63 12.77
N THR A 263 18.90 8.32 11.79
CA THR A 263 18.15 9.58 11.99
C THR A 263 16.66 9.39 12.12
N ILE A 264 16.12 8.22 11.72
CA ILE A 264 14.71 7.88 11.79
C ILE A 264 14.50 6.78 12.83
N ASP A 265 13.72 7.07 13.88
CA ASP A 265 13.22 6.05 14.79
C ASP A 265 11.93 5.45 14.20
N PHE A 266 12.04 4.26 13.61
CA PHE A 266 10.93 3.57 12.97
C PHE A 266 9.93 2.98 13.97
N LYS A 267 10.34 2.74 15.23
CA LYS A 267 9.47 2.10 16.23
C LYS A 267 8.18 2.89 16.48
N PRO A 268 8.20 4.19 16.87
CA PRO A 268 6.98 4.95 17.11
C PRO A 268 6.15 5.13 15.82
N ILE A 269 6.79 5.14 14.63
CA ILE A 269 6.10 5.20 13.35
C ILE A 269 5.25 3.94 13.14
N PHE A 270 5.83 2.75 13.29
CA PHE A 270 5.07 1.50 13.16
C PHE A 270 3.98 1.36 14.24
N GLU A 271 4.28 1.73 15.50
CA GLU A 271 3.30 1.68 16.58
C GLU A 271 2.07 2.56 16.28
N GLN A 272 2.29 3.80 15.84
CA GLN A 272 1.19 4.71 15.46
C GLN A 272 0.46 4.24 14.21
N ALA A 273 1.19 3.74 13.20
CA ALA A 273 0.59 3.22 11.97
C ALA A 273 -0.33 2.01 12.24
N TYR A 274 0.10 1.08 13.10
CA TYR A 274 -0.76 -0.04 13.52
C TYR A 274 -1.96 0.43 14.33
N ALA A 275 -1.80 1.42 15.23
CA ALA A 275 -2.91 2.01 15.97
C ALA A 275 -3.95 2.65 15.03
N ASN A 276 -3.52 3.26 13.94
CA ASN A 276 -4.38 3.82 12.89
C ASN A 276 -4.92 2.76 11.90
N GLY A 277 -4.56 1.49 12.08
CA GLY A 277 -5.08 0.41 11.23
C GLY A 277 -4.40 0.29 9.87
N MET A 278 -3.10 0.63 9.77
CA MET A 278 -2.28 0.36 8.58
C MET A 278 -2.50 -1.05 8.05
N LYS A 279 -2.57 -1.20 6.75
CA LYS A 279 -2.88 -2.46 6.07
C LYS A 279 -1.68 -3.08 5.38
N ASP A 280 -0.93 -2.28 4.64
CA ASP A 280 0.23 -2.72 3.88
C ASP A 280 1.33 -1.63 3.98
N TRP A 281 2.57 -2.00 3.72
CA TRP A 281 3.69 -1.08 3.66
C TRP A 281 4.81 -1.67 2.80
N TYR A 282 5.63 -0.79 2.22
CA TYR A 282 6.70 -1.18 1.30
C TYR A 282 8.00 -0.49 1.69
N VAL A 283 9.09 -1.25 1.63
CA VAL A 283 10.46 -0.72 1.69
C VAL A 283 10.75 -0.02 0.38
N GLU A 284 11.32 1.17 0.44
CA GLU A 284 11.90 1.83 -0.72
C GLU A 284 13.33 2.29 -0.45
N VAL A 285 14.25 1.96 -1.36
CA VAL A 285 15.65 2.37 -1.32
C VAL A 285 16.01 3.04 -2.64
N GLU A 286 16.29 4.34 -2.63
CA GLU A 286 16.61 5.09 -3.86
C GLU A 286 18.07 5.47 -3.98
N ARG A 287 18.80 5.50 -2.85
CA ARG A 287 20.24 5.75 -2.77
C ARG A 287 20.89 4.56 -2.09
N TYR A 288 22.10 4.26 -2.46
CA TYR A 288 22.78 3.06 -2.01
C TYR A 288 24.17 3.41 -1.47
N ASP A 289 24.56 2.79 -0.34
CA ASP A 289 25.93 2.79 0.17
C ASP A 289 26.77 1.66 -0.46
N GLY A 290 26.08 0.58 -0.87
CA GLY A 290 26.61 -0.56 -1.59
C GLY A 290 25.98 -0.73 -2.97
N THR A 291 25.69 -1.97 -3.35
CA THR A 291 24.84 -2.24 -4.51
C THR A 291 23.37 -2.14 -4.15
N PRO A 292 22.45 -1.87 -5.12
CA PRO A 292 21.01 -1.86 -4.85
C PRO A 292 20.53 -3.13 -4.12
N GLN A 293 20.99 -4.30 -4.57
CA GLN A 293 20.61 -5.58 -3.96
C GLN A 293 21.09 -5.72 -2.52
N GLU A 294 22.32 -5.29 -2.21
CA GLU A 294 22.85 -5.33 -0.84
C GLU A 294 22.06 -4.46 0.11
N ASP A 295 21.70 -3.23 -0.31
CA ASP A 295 21.01 -2.30 0.56
C ASP A 295 19.51 -2.65 0.71
N VAL A 296 18.89 -3.21 -0.32
CA VAL A 296 17.55 -3.80 -0.24
C VAL A 296 17.54 -5.02 0.71
N GLN A 297 18.57 -5.90 0.67
CA GLN A 297 18.70 -7.01 1.61
C GLN A 297 18.92 -6.53 3.05
N LYS A 298 19.81 -5.58 3.28
CA LYS A 298 20.03 -4.98 4.61
C LYS A 298 18.74 -4.39 5.18
N SER A 299 17.95 -3.73 4.35
CA SER A 299 16.66 -3.15 4.73
C SER A 299 15.66 -4.23 5.17
N TYR A 300 15.58 -5.33 4.43
CA TYR A 300 14.78 -6.50 4.81
C TYR A 300 15.23 -7.05 6.16
N ASP A 301 16.54 -7.31 6.33
CA ASP A 301 17.10 -7.91 7.54
C ASP A 301 16.87 -7.03 8.77
N PHE A 302 17.04 -5.71 8.64
CA PHE A 302 16.76 -4.74 9.69
C PHE A 302 15.31 -4.85 10.18
N LEU A 303 14.35 -4.80 9.25
CA LEU A 303 12.92 -4.81 9.59
C LEU A 303 12.45 -6.20 10.04
N ASN A 304 12.98 -7.26 9.44
CA ASN A 304 12.64 -8.63 9.84
C ASN A 304 13.11 -8.95 11.29
N ASN A 305 14.21 -8.36 11.72
CA ASN A 305 14.72 -8.51 13.09
C ASN A 305 14.10 -7.53 14.10
N ALA A 306 13.40 -6.48 13.64
CA ALA A 306 12.80 -5.48 14.51
C ALA A 306 11.56 -6.02 15.23
N ALA A 307 11.56 -6.07 16.55
CA ALA A 307 10.46 -6.64 17.36
C ALA A 307 9.12 -5.86 17.22
N TYR A 308 9.17 -4.59 16.81
CA TYR A 308 8.00 -3.74 16.63
C TYR A 308 7.32 -3.92 15.25
N VAL A 309 7.95 -4.61 14.31
CA VAL A 309 7.37 -4.96 13.00
C VAL A 309 6.61 -6.29 13.15
N LYS A 310 5.34 -6.30 12.70
CA LYS A 310 4.42 -7.46 12.81
C LYS A 310 4.28 -8.19 11.50
#